data_34fa61ce05f8ccd6fd0608d455597d7f
#
_entry.id   34fa61ce05f8ccd6fd0608d455597d7f
#
_cell.length_a   1.000
_cell.length_b   1.000
_cell.length_c   1.000
_cell.angle_alpha   90.00
_cell.angle_beta   90.00
_cell.angle_gamma   90.00
#
_symmetry.space_group_name_H-M   'P 1'
#
loop_
_entity.id
_entity.type
_entity.pdbx_description
1 polymer ?
#
loop_
_entity_poly.entity_id
_entity_poly.type
_entity_poly.pdbx_seq_one_letter_code
_entity_poly.pdbx_strand_id
1 'polypeptide(L)'
;MMNDNLTVNNTNKSAGEQILEQFLKFMLEKDMDKWIDLWDEHAIFEFPFGPSNYPEKIEGRSNIYNYIKDFPKKITLFKFSIPQIHHTLNSNILIAEFKCEGQIINTGLPYKQKYISVIEISNGKISHYKDYWNPLVAIESFGGNLATFLDSSPNLKQ
;
A
#
# COMPACT_ATOMS: atom_id res chain seq x y z
N MET A 1 31.12 11.28 33.08
CA MET A 1 30.78 10.38 31.95
C MET A 1 29.30 10.17 31.96
N MET A 2 28.61 10.89 31.15
CA MET A 2 27.17 10.73 30.99
C MET A 2 26.93 9.83 29.79
N ASN A 3 26.49 8.61 30.05
CA ASN A 3 25.93 7.76 29.02
C ASN A 3 24.50 8.26 28.78
N ASP A 4 24.35 9.18 27.88
CA ASP A 4 23.05 9.47 27.31
C ASP A 4 22.68 8.33 26.36
N ASN A 5 22.16 7.27 26.92
CA ASN A 5 21.33 6.35 26.20
C ASN A 5 20.06 7.13 25.84
N LEU A 6 20.12 7.84 24.72
CA LEU A 6 18.93 8.24 23.99
C LEU A 6 18.26 6.98 23.47
N THR A 7 17.55 6.29 24.34
CA THR A 7 16.42 5.47 23.95
C THR A 7 15.45 6.44 23.29
N VAL A 8 15.51 6.53 21.99
CA VAL A 8 14.47 7.17 21.22
C VAL A 8 13.20 6.38 21.51
N ASN A 9 12.45 6.89 22.48
CA ASN A 9 11.15 6.36 22.82
C ASN A 9 10.27 6.44 21.57
N ASN A 10 9.95 5.29 21.03
CA ASN A 10 9.04 5.06 19.92
C ASN A 10 7.58 5.43 20.26
N THR A 11 7.37 6.19 21.35
CA THR A 11 6.07 6.44 21.98
C THR A 11 5.28 7.60 21.36
N ASN A 12 5.82 8.31 20.34
CA ASN A 12 5.19 9.49 19.77
C ASN A 12 4.63 9.32 18.36
N LYS A 13 4.54 8.09 17.84
CA LYS A 13 3.92 7.83 16.55
C LYS A 13 2.41 7.93 16.65
N SER A 14 1.79 8.66 15.72
CA SER A 14 0.33 8.70 15.61
C SER A 14 -0.26 7.31 15.29
N ALA A 15 -1.55 7.13 15.52
CA ALA A 15 -2.25 5.90 15.16
C ALA A 15 -2.10 5.58 13.67
N GLY A 16 -2.17 6.59 12.81
CA GLY A 16 -1.97 6.44 11.36
C GLY A 16 -0.57 6.00 10.98
N GLU A 17 0.46 6.55 11.63
CA GLU A 17 1.85 6.13 11.41
C GLU A 17 2.07 4.68 11.81
N GLN A 18 1.53 4.27 12.94
CA GLN A 18 1.63 2.87 13.41
C GLN A 18 0.92 1.90 12.46
N ILE A 19 -0.25 2.26 11.95
CA ILE A 19 -0.98 1.44 10.98
C ILE A 19 -0.21 1.34 9.66
N LEU A 20 0.34 2.44 9.15
CA LEU A 20 1.16 2.40 7.93
C LEU A 20 2.39 1.50 8.11
N GLU A 21 3.05 1.58 9.25
CA GLU A 21 4.19 0.72 9.57
C GLU A 21 3.82 -0.76 9.52
N GLN A 22 2.68 -1.13 10.11
CA GLN A 22 2.15 -2.50 10.04
C GLN A 22 1.72 -2.90 8.63
N PHE A 23 1.10 -1.99 7.89
CA PHE A 23 0.71 -2.18 6.50
C PHE A 23 1.92 -2.59 5.65
N LEU A 24 3.00 -1.82 5.70
CA LEU A 24 4.21 -2.09 4.94
C LEU A 24 4.90 -3.38 5.41
N LYS A 25 4.92 -3.62 6.70
CA LYS A 25 5.48 -4.85 7.29
C LYS A 25 4.76 -6.09 6.79
N PHE A 26 3.43 -6.13 6.86
CA PHE A 26 2.65 -7.29 6.43
C PHE A 26 2.72 -7.51 4.91
N MET A 27 2.86 -6.44 4.13
CA MET A 27 3.13 -6.56 2.69
C MET A 27 4.46 -7.28 2.43
N LEU A 28 5.53 -6.90 3.12
CA LEU A 28 6.83 -7.56 3.00
C LEU A 28 6.80 -9.01 3.48
N GLU A 29 6.08 -9.29 4.54
CA GLU A 29 5.92 -10.63 5.11
C GLU A 29 4.95 -11.52 4.29
N LYS A 30 4.26 -10.94 3.31
CA LYS A 30 3.23 -11.61 2.50
C LYS A 30 2.06 -12.12 3.33
N ASP A 31 1.79 -11.48 4.47
CA ASP A 31 0.71 -11.83 5.38
C ASP A 31 -0.54 -10.98 5.11
N MET A 32 -1.29 -11.39 4.11
CA MET A 32 -2.50 -10.66 3.69
C MET A 32 -3.64 -10.80 4.69
N ASP A 33 -3.64 -11.83 5.51
CA ASP A 33 -4.66 -12.02 6.55
C ASP A 33 -4.51 -10.99 7.68
N LYS A 34 -3.26 -10.74 8.11
CA LYS A 34 -2.98 -9.65 9.06
C LYS A 34 -3.12 -8.28 8.42
N TRP A 35 -2.75 -8.14 7.16
CA TRP A 35 -2.87 -6.88 6.43
C TRP A 35 -4.32 -6.44 6.34
N ILE A 36 -5.25 -7.34 6.02
CA ILE A 36 -6.68 -6.99 5.89
C ILE A 36 -7.32 -6.62 7.25
N ASP A 37 -6.80 -7.11 8.36
CA ASP A 37 -7.29 -6.76 9.69
C ASP A 37 -7.02 -5.30 10.07
N LEU A 38 -6.14 -4.60 9.35
CA LEU A 38 -5.92 -3.16 9.51
C LEU A 38 -7.07 -2.31 8.97
N TRP A 39 -7.97 -2.88 8.19
CA TRP A 39 -9.01 -2.19 7.46
C TRP A 39 -10.37 -2.26 8.16
N ASP A 40 -11.11 -1.15 8.10
CA ASP A 40 -12.50 -1.11 8.53
C ASP A 40 -13.38 -1.98 7.63
N GLU A 41 -14.51 -2.47 8.16
CA GLU A 41 -15.45 -3.29 7.40
C GLU A 41 -15.99 -2.58 6.15
N HIS A 42 -16.21 -1.27 6.25
CA HIS A 42 -16.74 -0.43 5.18
C HIS A 42 -15.67 0.44 4.50
N ALA A 43 -14.41 0.05 4.61
CA ALA A 43 -13.30 0.82 4.07
C ALA A 43 -13.37 1.01 2.56
N ILE A 44 -12.74 2.08 2.09
CA ILE A 44 -12.60 2.41 0.68
C ILE A 44 -11.11 2.42 0.33
N PHE A 45 -10.76 1.71 -0.73
CA PHE A 45 -9.41 1.69 -1.31
C PHE A 45 -9.49 2.29 -2.72
N GLU A 46 -8.88 3.46 -2.92
CA GLU A 46 -8.92 4.20 -4.20
C GLU A 46 -7.57 4.16 -4.92
N PHE A 47 -7.65 4.17 -6.25
CA PHE A 47 -6.49 4.24 -7.15
C PHE A 47 -6.64 5.43 -8.11
N PRO A 48 -6.35 6.67 -7.66
CA PRO A 48 -6.66 7.87 -8.45
C PRO A 48 -5.93 7.95 -9.80
N PHE A 49 -4.77 7.31 -9.92
CA PHE A 49 -3.97 7.27 -11.15
C PHE A 49 -3.97 5.92 -11.84
N GLY A 50 -4.91 5.06 -11.48
CA GLY A 50 -5.11 3.80 -12.20
C GLY A 50 -5.44 4.07 -13.67
N PRO A 51 -4.89 3.28 -14.62
CA PRO A 51 -5.20 3.43 -16.03
C PRO A 51 -6.66 3.10 -16.33
N SER A 52 -7.12 3.47 -17.53
CA SER A 52 -8.47 3.11 -18.00
C SER A 52 -8.71 1.61 -17.86
N ASN A 53 -9.89 1.22 -17.43
CA ASN A 53 -10.29 -0.16 -17.13
C ASN A 53 -9.65 -0.79 -15.87
N TYR A 54 -8.86 -0.04 -15.14
CA TYR A 54 -8.48 -0.38 -13.77
C TYR A 54 -9.56 0.14 -12.81
N PRO A 55 -9.86 -0.54 -11.69
CA PRO A 55 -10.87 -0.03 -10.76
C PRO A 55 -10.45 1.33 -10.18
N GLU A 56 -11.39 2.27 -10.15
CA GLU A 56 -11.13 3.56 -9.48
C GLU A 56 -11.08 3.38 -7.97
N LYS A 57 -11.96 2.54 -7.44
CA LYS A 57 -12.05 2.24 -6.01
C LYS A 57 -12.61 0.85 -5.77
N ILE A 58 -12.30 0.34 -4.60
CA ILE A 58 -12.83 -0.92 -4.07
C ILE A 58 -13.47 -0.59 -2.72
N GLU A 59 -14.70 -0.99 -2.53
CA GLU A 59 -15.46 -0.74 -1.31
C GLU A 59 -15.69 -2.02 -0.53
N GLY A 60 -15.45 -1.94 0.77
CA GLY A 60 -15.65 -3.03 1.72
C GLY A 60 -14.43 -3.92 1.89
N ARG A 61 -14.18 -4.30 3.14
CA ARG A 61 -13.01 -5.11 3.54
C ARG A 61 -12.91 -6.43 2.77
N SER A 62 -14.02 -7.13 2.56
CA SER A 62 -14.02 -8.40 1.82
C SER A 62 -13.58 -8.21 0.37
N ASN A 63 -14.02 -7.16 -0.29
CA ASN A 63 -13.64 -6.86 -1.67
C ASN A 63 -12.18 -6.42 -1.76
N ILE A 64 -11.71 -5.67 -0.77
CA ILE A 64 -10.29 -5.27 -0.67
C ILE A 64 -9.41 -6.51 -0.46
N TYR A 65 -9.84 -7.46 0.37
CA TYR A 65 -9.12 -8.73 0.54
C TYR A 65 -9.06 -9.53 -0.77
N ASN A 66 -10.17 -9.66 -1.47
CA ASN A 66 -10.21 -10.35 -2.77
C ASN A 66 -9.27 -9.71 -3.80
N TYR A 67 -9.13 -8.40 -3.75
CA TYR A 67 -8.21 -7.66 -4.61
C TYR A 67 -6.74 -7.96 -4.27
N ILE A 68 -6.36 -7.97 -2.99
CA ILE A 68 -4.96 -8.00 -2.57
C ILE A 68 -4.41 -9.42 -2.34
N LYS A 69 -5.26 -10.39 -2.03
CA LYS A 69 -4.84 -11.74 -1.58
C LYS A 69 -3.84 -12.44 -2.48
N ASP A 70 -3.90 -12.21 -3.78
CA ASP A 70 -3.01 -12.83 -4.77
C ASP A 70 -1.81 -11.97 -5.16
N PHE A 71 -1.70 -10.77 -4.59
CA PHE A 71 -0.57 -9.86 -4.84
C PHE A 71 0.80 -10.54 -4.62
N PRO A 72 1.02 -11.30 -3.54
CA PRO A 72 2.31 -11.95 -3.30
C PRO A 72 2.69 -13.00 -4.35
N LYS A 73 1.73 -13.50 -5.12
CA LYS A 73 1.98 -14.46 -6.22
C LYS A 73 2.44 -13.78 -7.50
N LYS A 74 2.29 -12.46 -7.58
CA LYS A 74 2.58 -11.66 -8.77
C LYS A 74 3.83 -10.81 -8.62
N ILE A 75 4.02 -10.28 -7.44
CA ILE A 75 5.12 -9.35 -7.12
C ILE A 75 5.83 -9.83 -5.87
N THR A 76 7.15 -9.95 -5.95
CA THR A 76 8.00 -10.14 -4.78
C THR A 76 8.51 -8.77 -4.37
N LEU A 77 8.13 -8.30 -3.19
CA LEU A 77 8.66 -7.06 -2.61
C LEU A 77 9.91 -7.37 -1.78
N PHE A 78 10.97 -6.60 -2.00
CA PHE A 78 12.23 -6.75 -1.26
C PHE A 78 12.34 -5.78 -0.09
N LYS A 79 11.92 -4.54 -0.31
CA LYS A 79 11.97 -3.49 0.72
C LYS A 79 11.06 -2.32 0.39
N PHE A 80 10.71 -1.58 1.45
CA PHE A 80 10.18 -0.23 1.37
C PHE A 80 11.20 0.77 1.92
N SER A 81 11.20 1.99 1.37
CA SER A 81 11.91 3.10 2.01
C SER A 81 11.19 3.50 3.31
N ILE A 82 11.88 4.19 4.20
CA ILE A 82 11.25 4.81 5.36
C ILE A 82 10.28 5.88 4.85
N PRO A 83 8.99 5.81 5.21
CA PRO A 83 8.02 6.80 4.75
C PRO A 83 8.32 8.20 5.25
N GLN A 84 8.18 9.19 4.38
CA GLN A 84 8.10 10.58 4.76
C GLN A 84 6.64 10.91 5.08
N ILE A 85 6.37 11.24 6.34
CA ILE A 85 5.02 11.49 6.82
C ILE A 85 4.73 12.98 6.81
N HIS A 86 3.55 13.34 6.31
CA HIS A 86 2.99 14.68 6.36
C HIS A 86 1.68 14.63 7.14
N HIS A 87 1.64 15.32 8.25
CA HIS A 87 0.41 15.48 9.04
C HIS A 87 -0.47 16.55 8.41
N THR A 88 -1.78 16.33 8.44
CA THR A 88 -2.76 17.28 7.95
C THR A 88 -3.46 18.00 9.11
N LEU A 89 -4.26 19.02 8.80
CA LEU A 89 -5.08 19.69 9.80
C LEU A 89 -6.14 18.77 10.43
N ASN A 90 -6.51 17.71 9.73
CA ASN A 90 -7.33 16.64 10.29
C ASN A 90 -6.41 15.56 10.85
N SER A 91 -6.39 15.41 12.17
CA SER A 91 -5.53 14.43 12.86
C SER A 91 -5.80 12.97 12.48
N ASN A 92 -6.94 12.68 11.87
CA ASN A 92 -7.29 11.33 11.38
C ASN A 92 -6.77 11.06 9.96
N ILE A 93 -6.21 12.05 9.28
CA ILE A 93 -5.71 11.93 7.92
C ILE A 93 -4.22 12.21 7.89
N LEU A 94 -3.45 11.29 7.35
CA LEU A 94 -2.03 11.50 7.08
C LEU A 94 -1.71 11.25 5.61
N ILE A 95 -0.61 11.85 5.15
CA ILE A 95 -0.06 11.64 3.82
C ILE A 95 1.34 11.06 4.00
N ALA A 96 1.66 10.02 3.23
CA ALA A 96 2.96 9.37 3.27
C ALA A 96 3.54 9.21 1.88
N GLU A 97 4.82 9.53 1.73
CA GLU A 97 5.60 9.29 0.52
C GLU A 97 6.62 8.19 0.79
N PHE A 98 6.65 7.16 -0.04
CA PHE A 98 7.61 6.07 0.08
C PHE A 98 7.81 5.37 -1.25
N LYS A 99 8.82 4.50 -1.29
CA LYS A 99 9.20 3.72 -2.47
C LYS A 99 9.25 2.25 -2.11
N CYS A 100 9.03 1.40 -3.10
CA CYS A 100 9.36 -0.02 -2.96
C CYS A 100 10.36 -0.46 -4.03
N GLU A 101 11.06 -1.52 -3.73
CA GLU A 101 11.80 -2.32 -4.68
C GLU A 101 11.30 -3.75 -4.65
N GLY A 102 11.12 -4.32 -5.82
CA GLY A 102 10.63 -5.68 -5.98
C GLY A 102 10.87 -6.20 -7.37
N GLN A 103 10.22 -7.31 -7.67
CA GLN A 103 10.32 -7.98 -8.97
C GLN A 103 8.98 -8.60 -9.34
N ILE A 104 8.57 -8.45 -10.59
CA ILE A 104 7.41 -9.15 -11.12
C ILE A 104 7.79 -10.61 -11.38
N ILE A 105 7.04 -11.54 -10.81
CA ILE A 105 7.38 -12.96 -10.85
C ILE A 105 7.35 -13.50 -12.28
N ASN A 106 6.31 -13.19 -13.06
CA ASN A 106 6.14 -13.73 -14.41
C ASN A 106 7.12 -13.17 -15.44
N THR A 107 7.48 -11.88 -15.35
CA THR A 107 8.37 -11.25 -16.33
C THR A 107 9.82 -11.24 -15.89
N GLY A 108 10.10 -11.37 -14.59
CA GLY A 108 11.43 -11.19 -14.02
C GLY A 108 11.91 -9.73 -14.02
N LEU A 109 11.07 -8.79 -14.44
CA LEU A 109 11.43 -7.37 -14.52
C LEU A 109 11.41 -6.71 -13.14
N PRO A 110 12.27 -5.71 -12.91
CA PRO A 110 12.24 -4.93 -11.67
C PRO A 110 10.90 -4.22 -11.50
N TYR A 111 10.45 -4.13 -10.25
CA TYR A 111 9.31 -3.32 -9.84
C TYR A 111 9.80 -2.26 -8.84
N LYS A 112 10.05 -1.06 -9.32
CA LYS A 112 10.52 0.08 -8.52
C LYS A 112 9.45 1.16 -8.54
N GLN A 113 8.54 1.07 -7.59
CA GLN A 113 7.39 1.97 -7.53
C GLN A 113 7.60 3.08 -6.51
N LYS A 114 7.02 4.24 -6.80
CA LYS A 114 6.90 5.36 -5.87
C LYS A 114 5.43 5.56 -5.55
N TYR A 115 5.16 5.79 -4.28
CA TYR A 115 3.80 5.95 -3.76
C TYR A 115 3.63 7.28 -3.05
N ILE A 116 2.44 7.84 -3.18
CA ILE A 116 1.86 8.76 -2.21
C ILE A 116 0.60 8.10 -1.71
N SER A 117 0.46 8.00 -0.41
CA SER A 117 -0.72 7.43 0.22
C SER A 117 -1.40 8.48 1.08
N VAL A 118 -2.70 8.68 0.87
CA VAL A 118 -3.54 9.51 1.73
C VAL A 118 -4.42 8.58 2.54
N ILE A 119 -4.20 8.54 3.84
CA ILE A 119 -4.76 7.52 4.72
C ILE A 119 -5.64 8.18 5.78
N GLU A 120 -6.89 7.77 5.83
CA GLU A 120 -7.83 8.17 6.87
C GLU A 120 -8.07 7.00 7.83
N ILE A 121 -7.94 7.29 9.11
CA ILE A 121 -8.11 6.33 10.19
C ILE A 121 -9.39 6.67 10.94
N SER A 122 -10.20 5.69 11.21
CA SER A 122 -11.40 5.77 12.03
C SER A 122 -11.47 4.58 12.97
N ASN A 123 -11.65 4.83 14.26
CA ASN A 123 -11.71 3.79 15.30
C ASN A 123 -10.52 2.81 15.25
N GLY A 124 -9.32 3.31 14.99
CA GLY A 124 -8.10 2.50 14.95
C GLY A 124 -7.95 1.63 13.70
N LYS A 125 -8.75 1.83 12.67
CA LYS A 125 -8.73 1.09 11.40
C LYS A 125 -8.62 2.04 10.21
N ILE A 126 -8.13 1.54 9.09
CA ILE A 126 -8.13 2.29 7.82
C ILE A 126 -9.57 2.36 7.33
N SER A 127 -10.12 3.57 7.26
CA SER A 127 -11.45 3.83 6.71
C SER A 127 -11.41 4.24 5.23
N HIS A 128 -10.36 4.92 4.83
CA HIS A 128 -10.15 5.35 3.45
C HIS A 128 -8.66 5.41 3.14
N TYR A 129 -8.26 4.80 2.05
CA TYR A 129 -6.88 4.79 1.58
C TYR A 129 -6.85 5.16 0.11
N LYS A 130 -6.22 6.29 -0.23
CA LYS A 130 -5.94 6.67 -1.61
C LYS A 130 -4.50 6.30 -1.93
N ASP A 131 -4.34 5.40 -2.88
CA ASP A 131 -3.04 4.86 -3.29
C ASP A 131 -2.67 5.46 -4.65
N TYR A 132 -1.78 6.45 -4.61
CA TYR A 132 -1.22 7.06 -5.81
C TYR A 132 0.07 6.34 -6.17
N TRP A 133 0.08 5.70 -7.30
CA TRP A 133 1.25 5.02 -7.85
C TRP A 133 1.44 5.38 -9.32
N ASN A 134 2.66 5.19 -9.84
CA ASN A 134 2.97 5.51 -11.23
C ASN A 134 2.50 4.38 -12.15
N PRO A 135 1.45 4.58 -12.95
CA PRO A 135 0.92 3.54 -13.82
C PRO A 135 1.92 3.12 -14.92
N LEU A 136 2.81 4.01 -15.36
CA LEU A 136 3.82 3.68 -16.35
C LEU A 136 4.81 2.65 -15.81
N VAL A 137 5.24 2.80 -14.57
CA VAL A 137 6.13 1.82 -13.90
C VAL A 137 5.43 0.46 -13.79
N ALA A 138 4.17 0.45 -13.39
CA ALA A 138 3.39 -0.79 -13.31
C ALA A 138 3.27 -1.48 -14.68
N ILE A 139 2.86 -0.75 -15.70
CA ILE A 139 2.70 -1.29 -17.07
C ILE A 139 4.03 -1.83 -17.60
N GLU A 140 5.13 -1.06 -17.49
CA GLU A 140 6.46 -1.48 -17.95
C GLU A 140 6.94 -2.74 -17.24
N SER A 141 6.73 -2.85 -15.95
CA SER A 141 7.16 -4.00 -15.14
C SER A 141 6.44 -5.29 -15.55
N PHE A 142 5.18 -5.19 -16.01
CA PHE A 142 4.41 -6.31 -16.53
C PHE A 142 4.61 -6.56 -18.02
N GLY A 143 5.62 -5.96 -18.65
CA GLY A 143 6.01 -6.21 -20.03
C GLY A 143 5.73 -5.08 -21.01
N GLY A 144 5.29 -3.92 -20.54
CA GLY A 144 5.06 -2.72 -21.34
C GLY A 144 3.76 -2.70 -22.13
N ASN A 145 2.83 -3.63 -21.85
CA ASN A 145 1.54 -3.73 -22.52
C ASN A 145 0.40 -3.54 -21.51
N LEU A 146 -0.47 -2.56 -21.77
CA LEU A 146 -1.61 -2.27 -20.88
C LEU A 146 -2.55 -3.48 -20.72
N ALA A 147 -2.85 -4.18 -21.81
CA ALA A 147 -3.74 -5.35 -21.76
C ALA A 147 -3.16 -6.44 -20.87
N THR A 148 -1.86 -6.75 -21.02
CA THR A 148 -1.16 -7.73 -20.17
C THR A 148 -1.18 -7.31 -18.70
N PHE A 149 -0.96 -6.03 -18.43
CA PHE A 149 -1.05 -5.48 -17.06
C PHE A 149 -2.46 -5.65 -16.48
N LEU A 150 -3.50 -5.31 -17.24
CA LEU A 150 -4.89 -5.44 -16.80
C LEU A 150 -5.29 -6.91 -16.59
N ASP A 151 -4.83 -7.83 -17.47
CA ASP A 151 -5.09 -9.26 -17.33
C ASP A 151 -4.39 -9.87 -16.11
N SER A 152 -3.25 -9.29 -15.71
CA SER A 152 -2.47 -9.70 -14.53
C SER A 152 -3.06 -9.18 -13.22
N SER A 153 -3.91 -8.16 -13.28
CA SER A 153 -4.54 -7.60 -12.08
C SER A 153 -5.60 -8.56 -11.55
N PRO A 154 -5.59 -8.89 -10.25
CA PRO A 154 -6.51 -9.86 -9.71
C PRO A 154 -7.94 -9.34 -9.74
N ASN A 155 -8.84 -10.17 -10.29
CA ASN A 155 -10.30 -10.05 -10.12
C ASN A 155 -10.91 -8.68 -10.43
N LEU A 156 -10.53 -8.06 -11.55
CA LEU A 156 -11.21 -6.88 -12.08
C LEU A 156 -12.48 -7.22 -12.85
N LYS A 157 -12.80 -8.51 -12.98
CA LYS A 157 -14.06 -8.99 -13.56
C LYS A 157 -15.08 -8.99 -12.43
N GLN A 158 -15.87 -7.96 -12.41
CA GLN A 158 -17.16 -8.02 -11.74
C GLN A 158 -18.13 -8.86 -12.57
#